data_3521629a968fc008bd72db1417111736
#
_entry.id   3521629a968fc008bd72db1417111736
#
_cell.length_a   1.000
_cell.length_b   1.000
_cell.length_c   1.000
_cell.angle_alpha   90.00
_cell.angle_beta   90.00
_cell.angle_gamma   90.00
#
_symmetry.space_group_name_H-M   'P 1'
#
loop_
_entity.id
_entity.type
_entity.pdbx_description
1 polymer ?
#
loop_
_entity_poly.entity_id
_entity_poly.type
_entity_poly.pdbx_seq_one_letter_code
_entity_poly.pdbx_strand_id
1 'polypeptide(L)'
;MNFQSIQYFLQVARRRSFSQAAEELFITQQTLSASIASLEKELGCRLFLRHIPLELTYGGELFLQYATAYWQEYEHMNRDFAELGAEVRGRLRVGVASVRGRLLLPKVIHAFHELHPLVEVEMVEGKNDALLEALLEGEIDLAIADFPGACRGVAMEPYYEDEIVLALSNGLLKAHFGDRMEEQRAALVKTRDIRLLADVPFLMSSALSVSGRIARKLIRQAGILPTIKATSGNMETLIEMCRLGEGACFCSEKLLTFLLDREQLKTMTVLRFPDGGTRHTVQFGWPEQEKAWGLRSDFVRLAKRAETV
;
A
#
# COMPACT_ATOMS: atom_id res chain seq x y z
N MET A 1 -29.57 -20.21 7.24
CA MET A 1 -28.35 -19.40 7.06
C MET A 1 -28.00 -18.73 8.37
N ASN A 2 -26.71 -18.72 8.76
CA ASN A 2 -26.21 -18.04 9.95
C ASN A 2 -24.89 -17.31 9.61
N PHE A 3 -24.40 -16.45 10.49
CA PHE A 3 -23.17 -15.68 10.26
C PHE A 3 -21.93 -16.57 10.04
N GLN A 4 -21.87 -17.72 10.68
CA GLN A 4 -20.77 -18.67 10.51
C GLN A 4 -20.73 -19.24 9.08
N SER A 5 -21.89 -19.57 8.49
CA SER A 5 -21.94 -20.05 7.10
C SER A 5 -21.56 -18.96 6.09
N ILE A 6 -21.86 -17.68 6.38
CA ILE A 6 -21.42 -16.54 5.58
C ILE A 6 -19.90 -16.41 5.67
N GLN A 7 -19.32 -16.43 6.87
CA GLN A 7 -17.88 -16.39 7.08
C GLN A 7 -17.16 -17.50 6.31
N TYR A 8 -17.66 -18.72 6.40
CA TYR A 8 -17.10 -19.87 5.72
C TYR A 8 -17.13 -19.72 4.20
N PHE A 9 -18.25 -19.22 3.68
CA PHE A 9 -18.37 -18.95 2.25
C PHE A 9 -17.36 -17.88 1.78
N LEU A 10 -17.27 -16.76 2.49
CA LEU A 10 -16.33 -15.67 2.17
C LEU A 10 -14.89 -16.18 2.17
N GLN A 11 -14.51 -17.00 3.14
CA GLN A 11 -13.16 -17.55 3.23
C GLN A 11 -12.84 -18.50 2.06
N VAL A 12 -13.79 -19.37 1.67
CA VAL A 12 -13.60 -20.27 0.51
C VAL A 12 -13.52 -19.46 -0.79
N ALA A 13 -14.38 -18.45 -0.96
CA ALA A 13 -14.37 -17.57 -2.14
C ALA A 13 -13.06 -16.83 -2.29
N ARG A 14 -12.51 -16.30 -1.19
CA ARG A 14 -11.22 -15.61 -1.12
C ARG A 14 -10.05 -16.51 -1.47
N ARG A 15 -9.97 -17.71 -0.86
CA ARG A 15 -8.84 -18.64 -1.04
C ARG A 15 -8.92 -19.47 -2.32
N ARG A 16 -10.09 -19.52 -2.93
CA ARG A 16 -10.38 -20.41 -4.07
C ARG A 16 -9.93 -21.85 -3.81
N SER A 17 -9.97 -22.26 -2.53
CA SER A 17 -9.53 -23.57 -2.04
C SER A 17 -10.22 -23.90 -0.73
N PHE A 18 -10.94 -25.03 -0.70
CA PHE A 18 -11.56 -25.54 0.53
C PHE A 18 -10.52 -25.95 1.59
N SER A 19 -9.39 -26.52 1.16
CA SER A 19 -8.35 -26.96 2.09
C SER A 19 -7.67 -25.79 2.78
N GLN A 20 -7.25 -24.76 2.01
CA GLN A 20 -6.61 -23.56 2.56
C GLN A 20 -7.58 -22.77 3.46
N ALA A 21 -8.83 -22.62 3.03
CA ALA A 21 -9.84 -21.96 3.82
C ALA A 21 -10.11 -22.68 5.15
N ALA A 22 -10.15 -24.02 5.15
CA ALA A 22 -10.34 -24.81 6.36
C ALA A 22 -9.16 -24.69 7.33
N GLU A 23 -7.93 -24.69 6.82
CA GLU A 23 -6.72 -24.50 7.61
C GLU A 23 -6.72 -23.15 8.34
N GLU A 24 -7.06 -22.05 7.64
CA GLU A 24 -7.14 -20.71 8.24
C GLU A 24 -8.28 -20.53 9.22
N LEU A 25 -9.38 -21.29 9.02
CA LEU A 25 -10.51 -21.30 9.95
C LEU A 25 -10.30 -22.28 11.13
N PHE A 26 -9.16 -22.99 11.18
CA PHE A 26 -8.86 -24.00 12.19
C PHE A 26 -9.94 -25.08 12.31
N ILE A 27 -10.50 -25.52 11.17
CA ILE A 27 -11.52 -26.57 11.10
C ILE A 27 -11.12 -27.63 10.05
N THR A 28 -11.83 -28.75 10.04
CA THR A 28 -11.61 -29.76 8.99
C THR A 28 -12.26 -29.32 7.66
N GLN A 29 -11.64 -29.71 6.55
CA GLN A 29 -12.22 -29.50 5.21
C GLN A 29 -13.63 -30.13 5.08
N GLN A 30 -13.86 -31.27 5.75
CA GLN A 30 -15.17 -31.91 5.75
C GLN A 30 -16.25 -31.05 6.42
N THR A 31 -15.93 -30.44 7.56
CA THR A 31 -16.83 -29.52 8.26
C THR A 31 -17.17 -28.32 7.38
N LEU A 32 -16.14 -27.71 6.75
CA LEU A 32 -16.31 -26.58 5.85
C LEU A 32 -17.17 -26.95 4.64
N SER A 33 -16.87 -28.06 3.97
CA SER A 33 -17.64 -28.56 2.82
C SER A 33 -19.09 -28.88 3.16
N ALA A 34 -19.34 -29.48 4.33
CA ALA A 34 -20.71 -29.76 4.80
C ALA A 34 -21.50 -28.47 5.07
N SER A 35 -20.86 -27.46 5.66
CA SER A 35 -21.48 -26.15 5.92
C SER A 35 -21.84 -25.45 4.60
N ILE A 36 -20.94 -25.42 3.63
CA ILE A 36 -21.22 -24.83 2.30
C ILE A 36 -22.31 -25.61 1.58
N ALA A 37 -22.30 -26.95 1.62
CA ALA A 37 -23.36 -27.74 1.01
C ALA A 37 -24.75 -27.48 1.65
N SER A 38 -24.78 -27.27 2.97
CA SER A 38 -26.02 -26.88 3.68
C SER A 38 -26.51 -25.49 3.23
N LEU A 39 -25.58 -24.52 3.07
CA LEU A 39 -25.89 -23.19 2.57
C LEU A 39 -26.42 -23.24 1.12
N GLU A 40 -25.78 -24.00 0.23
CA GLU A 40 -26.21 -24.22 -1.15
C GLU A 40 -27.62 -24.84 -1.22
N LYS A 41 -27.90 -25.80 -0.34
CA LYS A 41 -29.23 -26.42 -0.23
C LYS A 41 -30.30 -25.42 0.22
N GLU A 42 -29.98 -24.58 1.18
CA GLU A 42 -30.91 -23.55 1.69
C GLU A 42 -31.22 -22.48 0.63
N LEU A 43 -30.20 -22.06 -0.13
CA LEU A 43 -30.31 -21.09 -1.21
C LEU A 43 -30.90 -21.69 -2.51
N GLY A 44 -31.00 -23.02 -2.61
CA GLY A 44 -31.53 -23.72 -3.78
C GLY A 44 -30.60 -23.68 -5.01
N CYS A 45 -29.36 -23.27 -4.86
CA CYS A 45 -28.40 -23.20 -5.96
C CYS A 45 -26.98 -23.53 -5.48
N ARG A 46 -26.12 -23.95 -6.42
CA ARG A 46 -24.69 -24.10 -6.14
C ARG A 46 -24.01 -22.74 -6.15
N LEU A 47 -23.07 -22.54 -5.22
CA LEU A 47 -22.26 -21.34 -5.13
C LEU A 47 -20.86 -21.52 -5.76
N PHE A 48 -20.35 -22.76 -5.78
CA PHE A 48 -19.04 -23.08 -6.33
C PHE A 48 -19.10 -24.11 -7.46
N LEU A 49 -18.31 -23.88 -8.50
CA LEU A 49 -17.93 -24.87 -9.49
C LEU A 49 -16.76 -25.70 -8.94
N ARG A 50 -17.03 -26.98 -8.62
CA ARG A 50 -16.05 -27.85 -7.95
C ARG A 50 -15.05 -28.47 -8.93
N HIS A 51 -14.37 -27.64 -9.70
CA HIS A 51 -13.24 -28.03 -10.55
C HIS A 51 -11.97 -27.30 -10.12
N ILE A 52 -10.84 -27.59 -10.73
CA ILE A 52 -9.57 -26.91 -10.44
C ILE A 52 -9.23 -26.00 -11.63
N PRO A 53 -9.05 -24.70 -11.44
CA PRO A 53 -9.21 -23.96 -10.17
C PRO A 53 -10.67 -23.84 -9.70
N LEU A 54 -10.86 -23.69 -8.38
CA LEU A 54 -12.21 -23.47 -7.81
C LEU A 54 -12.72 -22.09 -8.24
N GLU A 55 -13.93 -22.05 -8.78
CA GLU A 55 -14.57 -20.83 -9.25
C GLU A 55 -15.97 -20.67 -8.65
N LEU A 56 -16.44 -19.43 -8.60
CA LEU A 56 -17.83 -19.14 -8.23
C LEU A 56 -18.77 -19.44 -9.39
N THR A 57 -19.98 -19.88 -9.08
CA THR A 57 -21.08 -19.85 -10.04
C THR A 57 -21.66 -18.44 -10.11
N TYR A 58 -22.56 -18.16 -11.05
CA TYR A 58 -23.33 -16.91 -11.05
C TYR A 58 -24.07 -16.70 -9.71
N GLY A 59 -24.66 -17.75 -9.13
CA GLY A 59 -25.25 -17.70 -7.78
C GLY A 59 -24.23 -17.40 -6.70
N GLY A 60 -22.99 -17.93 -6.85
CA GLY A 60 -21.87 -17.64 -5.96
C GLY A 60 -21.41 -16.20 -6.03
N GLU A 61 -21.30 -15.62 -7.23
CA GLU A 61 -20.95 -14.19 -7.41
C GLU A 61 -22.03 -13.27 -6.82
N LEU A 62 -23.28 -13.56 -7.08
CA LEU A 62 -24.38 -12.81 -6.49
C LEU A 62 -24.38 -12.93 -4.96
N PHE A 63 -24.19 -14.13 -4.44
CA PHE A 63 -24.14 -14.35 -2.99
C PHE A 63 -22.91 -13.68 -2.36
N LEU A 64 -21.77 -13.60 -3.06
CA LEU A 64 -20.57 -12.90 -2.60
C LEU A 64 -20.85 -11.43 -2.30
N GLN A 65 -21.59 -10.74 -3.17
CA GLN A 65 -21.97 -9.34 -2.96
C GLN A 65 -22.80 -9.16 -1.68
N TYR A 66 -23.83 -10.00 -1.48
CA TYR A 66 -24.65 -9.93 -0.28
C TYR A 66 -23.89 -10.37 0.98
N ALA A 67 -23.12 -11.46 0.88
CA ALA A 67 -22.36 -11.99 2.00
C ALA A 67 -21.31 -10.97 2.51
N THR A 68 -20.63 -10.28 1.60
CA THR A 68 -19.69 -9.21 1.93
C THR A 68 -20.39 -8.07 2.66
N ALA A 69 -21.53 -7.59 2.14
CA ALA A 69 -22.28 -6.51 2.78
C ALA A 69 -22.80 -6.90 4.17
N TYR A 70 -23.35 -8.11 4.33
CA TYR A 70 -23.82 -8.60 5.65
C TYR A 70 -22.68 -8.79 6.65
N TRP A 71 -21.53 -9.26 6.19
CA TRP A 71 -20.36 -9.43 7.04
C TRP A 71 -19.81 -8.08 7.52
N GLN A 72 -19.72 -7.10 6.63
CA GLN A 72 -19.33 -5.74 6.96
C GLN A 72 -20.27 -5.12 8.00
N GLU A 73 -21.60 -5.24 7.81
CA GLU A 73 -22.58 -4.69 8.77
C GLU A 73 -22.51 -5.40 10.12
N TYR A 74 -22.27 -6.72 10.15
CA TYR A 74 -22.03 -7.46 11.39
C TYR A 74 -20.77 -6.98 12.13
N GLU A 75 -19.69 -6.73 11.41
CA GLU A 75 -18.48 -6.18 12.00
C GLU A 75 -18.69 -4.75 12.50
N HIS A 76 -19.45 -3.92 11.77
CA HIS A 76 -19.83 -2.58 12.22
C HIS A 76 -20.62 -2.63 13.54
N MET A 77 -21.63 -3.47 13.61
CA MET A 77 -22.39 -3.68 14.83
C MET A 77 -21.49 -4.07 16.01
N ASN A 78 -20.59 -5.03 15.82
CA ASN A 78 -19.67 -5.47 16.88
C ASN A 78 -18.74 -4.34 17.31
N ARG A 79 -18.29 -3.47 16.40
CA ARG A 79 -17.46 -2.29 16.70
C ARG A 79 -18.24 -1.26 17.52
N ASP A 80 -19.47 -0.93 17.10
CA ASP A 80 -20.35 0.01 17.81
C ASP A 80 -20.59 -0.44 19.25
N PHE A 81 -20.83 -1.73 19.46
CA PHE A 81 -21.01 -2.29 20.81
C PHE A 81 -19.72 -2.37 21.63
N ALA A 82 -18.58 -2.60 20.99
CA ALA A 82 -17.27 -2.60 21.66
C ALA A 82 -16.90 -1.20 22.21
N GLU A 83 -17.32 -0.12 21.52
CA GLU A 83 -17.11 1.26 22.00
C GLU A 83 -18.02 1.65 23.18
N LEU A 84 -19.14 0.96 23.38
CA LEU A 84 -20.04 1.19 24.52
C LEU A 84 -19.53 0.60 25.84
N GLY A 85 -18.51 -0.26 25.78
CA GLY A 85 -17.86 -0.85 26.95
C GLY A 85 -16.99 0.16 27.71
N ALA A 86 -16.77 -0.08 29.02
CA ALA A 86 -15.87 0.74 29.83
C ALA A 86 -14.41 0.70 29.37
N GLU A 87 -14.02 -0.35 28.65
CA GLU A 87 -12.70 -0.52 28.03
C GLU A 87 -12.90 -0.80 26.53
N VAL A 88 -12.40 0.09 25.70
CA VAL A 88 -12.45 -0.08 24.25
C VAL A 88 -11.52 -1.23 23.86
N ARG A 89 -12.09 -2.30 23.32
CA ARG A 89 -11.38 -3.48 22.83
C ARG A 89 -11.73 -3.69 21.36
N GLY A 90 -10.82 -4.27 20.59
CA GLY A 90 -11.11 -4.61 19.20
C GLY A 90 -9.84 -4.69 18.38
N ARG A 91 -10.03 -4.63 17.07
CA ARG A 91 -8.94 -4.66 16.10
C ARG A 91 -9.14 -3.53 15.09
N LEU A 92 -8.06 -2.81 14.78
CA LEU A 92 -7.99 -1.83 13.70
C LEU A 92 -7.05 -2.37 12.61
N ARG A 93 -7.59 -2.68 11.43
CA ARG A 93 -6.83 -3.19 10.28
C ARG A 93 -6.39 -2.02 9.39
N VAL A 94 -5.09 -1.76 9.36
CA VAL A 94 -4.50 -0.62 8.63
C VAL A 94 -3.72 -1.12 7.43
N GLY A 95 -4.21 -0.83 6.24
CA GLY A 95 -3.54 -1.11 4.97
C GLY A 95 -2.52 -0.03 4.64
N VAL A 96 -1.30 -0.43 4.25
CA VAL A 96 -0.24 0.51 3.92
C VAL A 96 0.76 -0.09 2.94
N ALA A 97 1.38 0.72 2.08
CA ALA A 97 2.55 0.26 1.33
C ALA A 97 3.71 0.02 2.28
N SER A 98 4.42 -1.13 2.15
CA SER A 98 5.46 -1.61 3.08
C SER A 98 6.45 -0.54 3.50
N VAL A 99 6.92 0.24 2.54
CA VAL A 99 7.86 1.35 2.77
C VAL A 99 7.27 2.43 3.67
N ARG A 100 6.02 2.83 3.43
CA ARG A 100 5.32 3.81 4.26
C ARG A 100 5.01 3.26 5.65
N GLY A 101 4.68 1.96 5.73
CA GLY A 101 4.45 1.26 6.98
C GLY A 101 5.64 1.44 7.93
N ARG A 102 6.84 1.16 7.45
CA ARG A 102 8.08 1.31 8.23
C ARG A 102 8.35 2.75 8.66
N LEU A 103 8.08 3.72 7.78
CA LEU A 103 8.34 5.13 8.04
C LEU A 103 7.38 5.74 9.07
N LEU A 104 6.10 5.43 8.97
CA LEU A 104 5.04 6.15 9.66
C LEU A 104 4.46 5.39 10.86
N LEU A 105 4.14 4.10 10.66
CA LEU A 105 3.29 3.38 11.59
C LEU A 105 3.89 3.12 12.97
N PRO A 106 5.19 2.86 13.18
CA PRO A 106 5.70 2.57 14.52
C PRO A 106 5.40 3.67 15.55
N LYS A 107 5.61 4.94 15.18
CA LYS A 107 5.32 6.08 16.05
C LYS A 107 3.83 6.28 16.27
N VAL A 108 3.03 6.11 15.22
CA VAL A 108 1.58 6.27 15.27
C VAL A 108 0.94 5.18 16.12
N ILE A 109 1.34 3.91 15.93
CA ILE A 109 0.84 2.78 16.69
C ILE A 109 1.22 2.91 18.18
N HIS A 110 2.45 3.34 18.47
CA HIS A 110 2.88 3.58 19.85
C HIS A 110 1.96 4.60 20.54
N ALA A 111 1.76 5.77 19.93
CA ALA A 111 0.86 6.80 20.47
C ALA A 111 -0.62 6.35 20.51
N PHE A 112 -1.03 5.50 19.59
CA PHE A 112 -2.37 4.93 19.56
C PHE A 112 -2.60 3.97 20.72
N HIS A 113 -1.63 3.11 21.03
CA HIS A 113 -1.71 2.19 22.17
C HIS A 113 -1.66 2.89 23.54
N GLU A 114 -1.10 4.11 23.63
CA GLU A 114 -1.22 4.93 24.85
C GLU A 114 -2.68 5.34 25.14
N LEU A 115 -3.49 5.53 24.09
CA LEU A 115 -4.91 5.86 24.21
C LEU A 115 -5.80 4.61 24.27
N HIS A 116 -5.44 3.57 23.53
CA HIS A 116 -6.24 2.37 23.31
C HIS A 116 -5.40 1.10 23.58
N PRO A 117 -4.99 0.82 24.81
CA PRO A 117 -4.04 -0.25 25.14
C PRO A 117 -4.55 -1.67 24.87
N LEU A 118 -5.87 -1.85 24.73
CA LEU A 118 -6.50 -3.15 24.50
C LEU A 118 -6.97 -3.36 23.04
N VAL A 119 -6.60 -2.43 22.15
CA VAL A 119 -6.91 -2.52 20.72
C VAL A 119 -5.71 -3.10 19.98
N GLU A 120 -5.93 -4.18 19.24
CA GLU A 120 -4.94 -4.72 18.32
C GLU A 120 -4.89 -3.87 17.04
N VAL A 121 -3.69 -3.48 16.60
CA VAL A 121 -3.49 -2.88 15.28
C VAL A 121 -2.87 -3.92 14.35
N GLU A 122 -3.64 -4.36 13.37
CA GLU A 122 -3.19 -5.27 12.33
C GLU A 122 -2.70 -4.47 11.12
N MET A 123 -1.43 -4.63 10.74
CA MET A 123 -0.88 -4.01 9.54
C MET A 123 -1.00 -4.95 8.34
N VAL A 124 -1.68 -4.48 7.30
CA VAL A 124 -1.82 -5.19 6.02
C VAL A 124 -0.97 -4.48 4.97
N GLU A 125 0.09 -5.14 4.54
CA GLU A 125 0.98 -4.57 3.53
C GLU A 125 0.52 -4.90 2.12
N GLY A 126 0.47 -3.89 1.25
CA GLY A 126 0.02 -4.09 -0.13
C GLY A 126 0.40 -2.97 -1.08
N LYS A 127 0.13 -3.19 -2.37
CA LYS A 127 0.17 -2.13 -3.38
C LYS A 127 -1.10 -1.30 -3.29
N ASN A 128 -1.06 -0.06 -3.80
CA ASN A 128 -2.22 0.85 -3.74
C ASN A 128 -3.51 0.22 -4.29
N ASP A 129 -3.44 -0.50 -5.42
CA ASP A 129 -4.60 -1.14 -6.03
C ASP A 129 -5.16 -2.26 -5.14
N ALA A 130 -4.30 -3.12 -4.60
CA ALA A 130 -4.70 -4.19 -3.68
C ALA A 130 -5.26 -3.63 -2.35
N LEU A 131 -4.73 -2.51 -1.86
CA LEU A 131 -5.27 -1.84 -0.67
C LEU A 131 -6.65 -1.23 -0.93
N LEU A 132 -6.90 -0.73 -2.14
CA LEU A 132 -8.21 -0.25 -2.53
C LEU A 132 -9.23 -1.40 -2.59
N GLU A 133 -8.86 -2.53 -3.18
CA GLU A 133 -9.69 -3.74 -3.22
C GLU A 133 -9.98 -4.23 -1.79
N ALA A 134 -8.96 -4.33 -0.94
CA ALA A 134 -9.09 -4.75 0.46
C ALA A 134 -10.03 -3.83 1.28
N LEU A 135 -10.03 -2.51 1.02
CA LEU A 135 -11.01 -1.59 1.61
C LEU A 135 -12.44 -1.90 1.17
N LEU A 136 -12.65 -2.09 -0.15
CA LEU A 136 -13.98 -2.36 -0.71
C LEU A 136 -14.52 -3.72 -0.27
N GLU A 137 -13.64 -4.70 -0.05
CA GLU A 137 -13.99 -6.03 0.44
C GLU A 137 -14.13 -6.09 1.97
N GLY A 138 -13.81 -4.98 2.69
CA GLY A 138 -13.86 -4.93 4.15
C GLY A 138 -12.75 -5.72 4.85
N GLU A 139 -11.67 -6.03 4.15
CA GLU A 139 -10.51 -6.72 4.72
C GLU A 139 -9.65 -5.79 5.57
N ILE A 140 -9.65 -4.49 5.26
CA ILE A 140 -9.00 -3.43 6.04
C ILE A 140 -10.00 -2.31 6.34
N ASP A 141 -9.77 -1.61 7.45
CA ASP A 141 -10.65 -0.56 7.98
C ASP A 141 -10.17 0.85 7.57
N LEU A 142 -8.88 0.97 7.31
CA LEU A 142 -8.20 2.20 6.93
C LEU A 142 -7.06 1.85 5.98
N ALA A 143 -6.88 2.61 4.90
CA ALA A 143 -5.69 2.54 4.07
C ALA A 143 -4.92 3.85 4.07
N ILE A 144 -3.59 3.76 3.99
CA ILE A 144 -2.67 4.88 3.77
C ILE A 144 -2.00 4.64 2.42
N ALA A 145 -2.52 5.29 1.38
CA ALA A 145 -2.15 4.99 0.00
C ALA A 145 -2.16 6.23 -0.90
N ASP A 146 -1.64 6.08 -2.10
CA ASP A 146 -1.82 7.01 -3.20
C ASP A 146 -2.95 6.48 -4.09
N PHE A 147 -4.12 7.07 -3.94
CA PHE A 147 -5.30 6.69 -4.71
C PHE A 147 -5.37 7.44 -6.04
N PRO A 148 -5.87 6.82 -7.12
CA PRO A 148 -5.90 7.42 -8.47
C PRO A 148 -7.03 8.47 -8.65
N GLY A 149 -7.33 9.27 -7.65
CA GLY A 149 -8.44 10.22 -7.63
C GLY A 149 -9.64 9.69 -6.84
N ALA A 150 -10.85 10.20 -7.11
CA ALA A 150 -12.05 9.77 -6.43
C ALA A 150 -12.37 8.29 -6.72
N CYS A 151 -12.42 7.46 -5.70
CA CYS A 151 -12.77 6.04 -5.78
C CYS A 151 -14.18 5.84 -5.23
N ARG A 152 -15.07 5.28 -6.05
CA ARG A 152 -16.47 5.03 -5.63
C ARG A 152 -16.49 4.08 -4.43
N GLY A 153 -17.23 4.45 -3.38
CA GLY A 153 -17.38 3.66 -2.17
C GLY A 153 -16.26 3.84 -1.14
N VAL A 154 -15.29 4.74 -1.41
CA VAL A 154 -14.19 5.07 -0.49
C VAL A 154 -14.19 6.55 -0.20
N ALA A 155 -14.34 6.92 1.06
CA ALA A 155 -14.09 8.26 1.55
C ALA A 155 -12.57 8.46 1.67
N MET A 156 -12.09 9.62 1.26
CA MET A 156 -10.66 9.94 1.24
C MET A 156 -10.37 11.25 1.94
N GLU A 157 -9.26 11.29 2.64
CA GLU A 157 -8.76 12.48 3.32
C GLU A 157 -7.27 12.65 3.06
N PRO A 158 -6.79 13.84 2.63
CA PRO A 158 -5.37 14.09 2.45
C PRO A 158 -4.58 13.89 3.74
N TYR A 159 -3.43 13.22 3.62
CA TYR A 159 -2.52 12.99 4.73
C TYR A 159 -1.29 13.88 4.61
N TYR A 160 -0.47 13.67 3.60
CA TYR A 160 0.70 14.51 3.32
C TYR A 160 1.07 14.51 1.84
N GLU A 161 1.80 15.54 1.46
CA GLU A 161 2.44 15.65 0.16
C GLU A 161 3.80 14.95 0.18
N ASP A 162 4.11 14.19 -0.88
CA ASP A 162 5.41 13.59 -1.13
C ASP A 162 5.91 14.00 -2.52
N GLU A 163 7.21 14.05 -2.69
CA GLU A 163 7.84 14.40 -3.95
C GLU A 163 8.78 13.28 -4.41
N ILE A 164 8.64 12.89 -5.68
CA ILE A 164 9.57 11.96 -6.31
C ILE A 164 10.76 12.77 -6.82
N VAL A 165 11.93 12.44 -6.33
CA VAL A 165 13.22 13.03 -6.70
C VAL A 165 14.06 12.05 -7.50
N LEU A 166 15.01 12.53 -8.28
CA LEU A 166 16.07 11.72 -8.87
C LEU A 166 17.30 11.80 -7.99
N ALA A 167 17.72 10.67 -7.46
CA ALA A 167 18.94 10.53 -6.64
C ALA A 167 20.01 9.77 -7.40
N LEU A 168 21.26 10.17 -7.20
CA LEU A 168 22.45 9.47 -7.69
C LEU A 168 23.64 9.77 -6.80
N SER A 169 24.55 8.79 -6.63
CA SER A 169 25.74 9.02 -5.82
C SER A 169 26.77 9.88 -6.54
N ASN A 170 27.49 10.70 -5.78
CA ASN A 170 28.61 11.48 -6.33
C ASN A 170 29.73 10.58 -6.85
N GLY A 171 29.87 9.36 -6.29
CA GLY A 171 30.75 8.32 -6.80
C GLY A 171 30.41 7.86 -8.21
N LEU A 172 29.13 7.65 -8.51
CA LEU A 172 28.64 7.33 -9.86
C LEU A 172 28.94 8.46 -10.84
N LEU A 173 28.66 9.71 -10.44
CA LEU A 173 28.98 10.89 -11.27
C LEU A 173 30.50 10.99 -11.57
N LYS A 174 31.34 10.75 -10.57
CA LYS A 174 32.77 10.75 -10.74
C LYS A 174 33.27 9.64 -11.66
N ALA A 175 32.74 8.43 -11.49
CA ALA A 175 33.10 7.30 -12.34
C ALA A 175 32.70 7.53 -13.80
N HIS A 176 31.59 8.24 -14.05
CA HIS A 176 31.09 8.49 -15.40
C HIS A 176 31.70 9.71 -16.08
N PHE A 177 31.86 10.83 -15.35
CA PHE A 177 32.30 12.10 -15.92
C PHE A 177 33.78 12.44 -15.65
N GLY A 178 34.46 11.67 -14.79
CA GLY A 178 35.88 11.91 -14.46
C GLY A 178 36.14 13.31 -13.88
N ASP A 179 37.09 14.03 -14.46
CA ASP A 179 37.46 15.38 -14.01
C ASP A 179 36.38 16.44 -14.23
N ARG A 180 35.39 16.16 -15.12
CA ARG A 180 34.25 17.05 -15.38
C ARG A 180 33.10 16.85 -14.44
N MET A 181 33.24 16.01 -13.41
CA MET A 181 32.14 15.63 -12.49
C MET A 181 31.50 16.86 -11.83
N GLU A 182 32.25 17.78 -11.30
CA GLU A 182 31.72 18.96 -10.61
C GLU A 182 30.99 19.92 -11.56
N GLU A 183 31.51 20.10 -12.78
CA GLU A 183 30.83 20.88 -13.83
C GLU A 183 29.50 20.26 -14.23
N GLN A 184 29.49 18.95 -14.49
CA GLN A 184 28.29 18.23 -14.89
C GLN A 184 27.25 18.17 -13.75
N ARG A 185 27.70 17.97 -12.51
CA ARG A 185 26.85 18.03 -11.33
C ARG A 185 26.20 19.41 -11.17
N ALA A 186 26.99 20.50 -11.29
CA ALA A 186 26.48 21.86 -11.22
C ALA A 186 25.48 22.17 -12.35
N ALA A 187 25.78 21.73 -13.58
CA ALA A 187 24.86 21.85 -14.71
C ALA A 187 23.56 21.09 -14.45
N LEU A 188 23.64 19.86 -14.00
CA LEU A 188 22.52 18.99 -13.69
C LEU A 188 21.61 19.60 -12.59
N VAL A 189 22.19 20.09 -11.50
CA VAL A 189 21.47 20.74 -10.40
C VAL A 189 20.82 22.04 -10.85
N LYS A 190 21.47 22.83 -11.71
CA LYS A 190 20.97 24.10 -12.22
C LYS A 190 19.85 23.90 -13.24
N THR A 191 20.04 23.02 -14.21
CA THR A 191 19.12 22.86 -15.36
C THR A 191 18.05 21.81 -15.11
N ARG A 192 18.30 20.83 -14.22
CA ARG A 192 17.47 19.63 -14.00
C ARG A 192 17.25 18.81 -15.28
N ASP A 193 18.17 18.95 -16.23
CA ASP A 193 18.10 18.30 -17.53
C ASP A 193 18.65 16.88 -17.45
N ILE A 194 17.75 15.89 -17.35
CA ILE A 194 18.14 14.48 -17.27
C ILE A 194 18.77 13.94 -18.55
N ARG A 195 18.77 14.70 -19.67
CA ARG A 195 19.51 14.33 -20.90
C ARG A 195 21.02 14.26 -20.64
N LEU A 196 21.52 15.01 -19.67
CA LEU A 196 22.91 14.94 -19.23
C LEU A 196 23.26 13.57 -18.63
N LEU A 197 22.27 12.74 -18.30
CA LEU A 197 22.41 11.39 -17.77
C LEU A 197 22.10 10.29 -18.78
N ALA A 198 22.06 10.60 -20.09
CA ALA A 198 21.64 9.64 -21.13
C ALA A 198 22.48 8.34 -21.09
N ASP A 199 23.77 8.44 -20.80
CA ASP A 199 24.68 7.31 -20.73
C ASP A 199 24.89 6.76 -19.29
N VAL A 200 24.30 7.41 -18.28
CA VAL A 200 24.35 6.94 -16.87
C VAL A 200 23.33 5.80 -16.69
N PRO A 201 23.71 4.69 -16.02
CA PRO A 201 22.76 3.63 -15.76
C PRO A 201 21.67 4.05 -14.77
N PHE A 202 20.46 3.51 -14.95
CA PHE A 202 19.32 3.75 -14.08
C PHE A 202 18.89 2.48 -13.33
N LEU A 203 18.36 2.68 -12.15
CA LEU A 203 17.68 1.69 -11.34
C LEU A 203 16.18 2.02 -11.36
N MET A 204 15.35 1.06 -11.77
CA MET A 204 13.94 1.34 -12.02
C MET A 204 13.03 0.60 -11.06
N SER A 205 12.04 1.29 -10.55
CA SER A 205 10.96 0.65 -9.81
C SER A 205 9.86 0.12 -10.75
N SER A 206 8.95 -0.69 -10.19
CA SER A 206 7.80 -1.23 -10.92
C SER A 206 7.05 -0.13 -11.69
N ALA A 207 6.57 -0.44 -12.89
CA ALA A 207 5.75 0.47 -13.68
C ALA A 207 4.44 0.85 -13.00
N LEU A 208 3.95 0.03 -12.09
CA LEU A 208 2.72 0.26 -11.33
C LEU A 208 2.93 1.16 -10.11
N SER A 209 4.18 1.36 -9.66
CA SER A 209 4.47 2.27 -8.54
C SER A 209 4.44 3.74 -8.98
N VAL A 210 4.19 4.65 -8.04
CA VAL A 210 4.20 6.11 -8.27
C VAL A 210 5.54 6.55 -8.85
N SER A 211 6.64 6.20 -8.19
CA SER A 211 8.01 6.53 -8.62
C SER A 211 8.31 5.95 -10.02
N GLY A 212 7.88 4.73 -10.30
CA GLY A 212 8.08 4.11 -11.61
C GLY A 212 7.29 4.76 -12.73
N ARG A 213 6.05 5.21 -12.49
CA ARG A 213 5.26 5.97 -13.47
C ARG A 213 5.89 7.34 -13.76
N ILE A 214 6.29 8.06 -12.72
CA ILE A 214 6.93 9.38 -12.82
C ILE A 214 8.28 9.26 -13.52
N ALA A 215 9.12 8.30 -13.15
CA ALA A 215 10.42 8.05 -13.78
C ALA A 215 10.28 7.85 -15.29
N ARG A 216 9.37 6.94 -15.70
CA ARG A 216 9.14 6.65 -17.13
C ARG A 216 8.59 7.85 -17.88
N LYS A 217 7.73 8.66 -17.25
CA LYS A 217 7.21 9.91 -17.83
C LYS A 217 8.37 10.88 -18.11
N LEU A 218 9.23 11.16 -17.11
CA LEU A 218 10.33 12.11 -17.23
C LEU A 218 11.40 11.64 -18.22
N ILE A 219 11.78 10.36 -18.19
CA ILE A 219 12.71 9.73 -19.14
C ILE A 219 12.17 9.87 -20.57
N ARG A 220 10.89 9.57 -20.79
CA ARG A 220 10.26 9.71 -22.11
C ARG A 220 10.21 11.17 -22.58
N GLN A 221 9.88 12.11 -21.71
CA GLN A 221 9.85 13.53 -22.01
C GLN A 221 11.24 14.08 -22.38
N ALA A 222 12.29 13.55 -21.76
CA ALA A 222 13.66 13.90 -22.10
C ALA A 222 14.16 13.23 -23.39
N GLY A 223 13.44 12.24 -23.93
CA GLY A 223 13.84 11.55 -25.15
C GLY A 223 15.09 10.68 -25.00
N ILE A 224 15.43 10.24 -23.79
CA ILE A 224 16.59 9.37 -23.54
C ILE A 224 16.19 7.90 -23.45
N LEU A 225 17.12 7.01 -23.74
CA LEU A 225 17.00 5.54 -23.62
C LEU A 225 18.12 5.04 -22.71
N PRO A 226 17.98 5.23 -21.37
CA PRO A 226 19.05 4.88 -20.45
C PRO A 226 19.19 3.36 -20.31
N THR A 227 20.40 2.91 -20.04
CA THR A 227 20.66 1.53 -19.62
C THR A 227 20.00 1.26 -18.27
N ILE A 228 19.09 0.28 -18.20
CA ILE A 228 18.49 -0.17 -16.95
C ILE A 228 19.34 -1.29 -16.35
N LYS A 229 20.02 -1.01 -15.24
CA LYS A 229 20.94 -1.96 -14.59
C LYS A 229 20.23 -2.92 -13.64
N ALA A 230 19.14 -2.44 -12.99
CA ALA A 230 18.30 -3.28 -12.16
C ALA A 230 16.86 -2.75 -12.10
N THR A 231 15.94 -3.67 -11.81
CA THR A 231 14.51 -3.37 -11.55
C THR A 231 14.08 -4.08 -10.29
N SER A 232 13.41 -3.36 -9.37
CA SER A 232 12.86 -3.93 -8.14
C SER A 232 11.52 -3.32 -7.76
N GLY A 233 10.66 -4.10 -7.11
CA GLY A 233 9.48 -3.59 -6.41
C GLY A 233 9.82 -2.96 -5.06
N ASN A 234 10.99 -3.26 -4.49
CA ASN A 234 11.46 -2.75 -3.21
C ASN A 234 12.31 -1.49 -3.43
N MET A 235 11.79 -0.34 -2.99
CA MET A 235 12.46 0.95 -3.16
C MET A 235 13.67 1.10 -2.24
N GLU A 236 13.67 0.51 -1.06
CA GLU A 236 14.81 0.55 -0.13
C GLU A 236 16.05 -0.08 -0.77
N THR A 237 15.86 -1.23 -1.43
CA THR A 237 16.92 -1.91 -2.19
C THR A 237 17.47 -1.00 -3.31
N LEU A 238 16.59 -0.33 -4.06
CA LEU A 238 17.02 0.55 -5.15
C LEU A 238 17.77 1.78 -4.63
N ILE A 239 17.34 2.36 -3.50
CA ILE A 239 18.04 3.50 -2.87
C ILE A 239 19.42 3.05 -2.39
N GLU A 240 19.55 1.89 -1.78
CA GLU A 240 20.85 1.38 -1.34
C GLU A 240 21.79 1.09 -2.53
N MET A 241 21.30 0.47 -3.60
CA MET A 241 22.06 0.28 -4.83
C MET A 241 22.50 1.63 -5.44
N CYS A 242 21.63 2.64 -5.41
CA CYS A 242 21.93 3.99 -5.87
C CYS A 242 23.07 4.62 -5.05
N ARG A 243 23.00 4.48 -3.71
CA ARG A 243 24.06 4.93 -2.80
C ARG A 243 25.41 4.26 -3.10
N LEU A 244 25.39 2.97 -3.42
CA LEU A 244 26.58 2.21 -3.81
C LEU A 244 27.12 2.57 -5.21
N GLY A 245 26.41 3.42 -5.97
CA GLY A 245 26.85 3.88 -7.29
C GLY A 245 26.43 2.98 -8.45
N GLU A 246 25.47 2.08 -8.26
CA GLU A 246 25.01 1.17 -9.30
C GLU A 246 24.14 1.83 -10.38
N GLY A 247 23.54 2.99 -10.10
CA GLY A 247 22.73 3.74 -11.05
C GLY A 247 21.96 4.89 -10.42
N ALA A 248 21.37 5.75 -11.25
CA ALA A 248 20.45 6.79 -10.84
C ALA A 248 19.06 6.20 -10.52
N CYS A 249 18.39 6.70 -9.49
CA CYS A 249 17.11 6.16 -9.02
C CYS A 249 16.09 7.27 -8.76
N PHE A 250 14.86 7.09 -9.29
CA PHE A 250 13.73 7.93 -8.90
C PHE A 250 13.06 7.34 -7.65
N CYS A 251 13.00 8.13 -6.57
CA CYS A 251 12.47 7.68 -5.29
C CYS A 251 11.73 8.81 -4.55
N SER A 252 10.93 8.46 -3.56
CA SER A 252 10.34 9.40 -2.61
C SER A 252 11.45 10.13 -1.84
N GLU A 253 11.35 11.44 -1.74
CA GLU A 253 12.30 12.25 -0.98
C GLU A 253 12.24 11.92 0.52
N LYS A 254 11.03 11.75 1.06
CA LYS A 254 10.83 11.36 2.46
C LYS A 254 11.48 10.02 2.76
N LEU A 255 11.33 9.05 1.87
CA LEU A 255 11.98 7.76 2.04
C LEU A 255 13.50 7.86 1.96
N LEU A 256 14.02 8.61 0.99
CA LEU A 256 15.46 8.82 0.84
C LEU A 256 16.08 9.42 2.11
N THR A 257 15.45 10.47 2.66
CA THR A 257 15.91 11.14 3.88
C THR A 257 15.70 10.31 5.15
N PHE A 258 14.78 9.37 5.15
CA PHE A 258 14.58 8.43 6.25
C PHE A 258 15.65 7.32 6.26
N LEU A 259 16.01 6.82 5.09
CA LEU A 259 16.94 5.69 4.96
C LEU A 259 18.41 6.11 5.07
N LEU A 260 18.76 7.31 4.59
CA LEU A 260 20.12 7.81 4.56
C LEU A 260 20.33 8.85 5.66
N ASP A 261 21.39 8.68 6.41
CA ASP A 261 21.82 9.68 7.38
C ASP A 261 22.38 10.95 6.70
N ARG A 262 22.67 11.97 7.50
CA ARG A 262 23.16 13.26 7.00
C ARG A 262 24.47 13.14 6.24
N GLU A 263 25.38 12.27 6.65
CA GLU A 263 26.69 12.09 6.00
C GLU A 263 26.51 11.34 4.67
N GLN A 264 25.68 10.32 4.65
CA GLN A 264 25.33 9.59 3.42
C GLN A 264 24.63 10.52 2.40
N LEU A 265 23.70 11.35 2.84
CA LEU A 265 23.03 12.33 1.97
C LEU A 265 24.00 13.34 1.34
N LYS A 266 25.07 13.75 2.02
CA LYS A 266 26.11 14.61 1.45
C LYS A 266 26.85 13.96 0.27
N THR A 267 26.91 12.64 0.24
CA THR A 267 27.52 11.89 -0.87
C THR A 267 26.59 11.69 -2.07
N MET A 268 25.35 12.18 -1.97
CA MET A 268 24.34 12.07 -3.01
C MET A 268 24.09 13.40 -3.71
N THR A 269 23.76 13.32 -4.98
CA THR A 269 23.14 14.41 -5.73
C THR A 269 21.65 14.12 -5.87
N VAL A 270 20.81 15.05 -5.40
CA VAL A 270 19.36 14.89 -5.41
C VAL A 270 18.74 16.02 -6.22
N LEU A 271 17.91 15.66 -7.21
CA LEU A 271 17.26 16.60 -8.12
C LEU A 271 15.76 16.56 -7.90
N ARG A 272 15.17 17.75 -7.64
CA ARG A 272 13.72 17.97 -7.61
C ARG A 272 13.27 18.58 -8.93
N PHE A 273 12.07 18.26 -9.36
CA PHE A 273 11.48 18.72 -10.63
C PHE A 273 10.17 19.47 -10.36
N PRO A 274 10.22 20.72 -9.90
CA PRO A 274 9.03 21.46 -9.43
C PRO A 274 7.91 21.55 -10.47
N ASP A 275 8.28 21.61 -11.77
CA ASP A 275 7.33 21.68 -12.87
C ASP A 275 7.05 20.32 -13.54
N GLY A 276 7.66 19.24 -13.04
CA GLY A 276 7.64 17.90 -13.65
C GLY A 276 6.43 17.04 -13.28
N GLY A 277 5.55 17.51 -12.39
CA GLY A 277 4.45 16.71 -11.85
C GLY A 277 4.96 15.52 -11.07
N THR A 278 5.95 15.77 -10.19
CA THR A 278 6.61 14.78 -9.32
C THR A 278 5.99 14.71 -7.93
N ARG A 279 5.15 15.69 -7.59
CA ARG A 279 4.38 15.71 -6.34
C ARG A 279 3.15 14.83 -6.42
N HIS A 280 2.85 14.19 -5.33
CA HIS A 280 1.65 13.38 -5.16
C HIS A 280 1.19 13.44 -3.71
N THR A 281 -0.11 13.26 -3.50
CA THR A 281 -0.72 13.30 -2.18
C THR A 281 -0.93 11.88 -1.70
N VAL A 282 -0.37 11.54 -0.56
CA VAL A 282 -0.72 10.34 0.18
C VAL A 282 -1.99 10.64 0.97
N GLN A 283 -2.93 9.72 0.94
CA GLN A 283 -4.26 9.90 1.49
C GLN A 283 -4.59 8.77 2.48
N PHE A 284 -5.42 9.08 3.44
CA PHE A 284 -6.22 8.09 4.13
C PHE A 284 -7.41 7.72 3.26
N GLY A 285 -7.79 6.45 3.27
CA GLY A 285 -9.02 5.95 2.64
C GLY A 285 -9.74 5.00 3.59
N TRP A 286 -11.08 5.06 3.61
CA TRP A 286 -11.95 4.14 4.36
C TRP A 286 -13.28 3.97 3.64
N PRO A 287 -14.08 2.92 3.94
CA PRO A 287 -15.37 2.74 3.31
C PRO A 287 -16.30 3.93 3.55
N GLU A 288 -16.88 4.48 2.46
CA GLU A 288 -17.68 5.72 2.49
C GLU A 288 -18.96 5.58 3.33
N GLN A 289 -19.54 4.38 3.38
CA GLN A 289 -20.77 4.13 4.11
C GLN A 289 -20.58 3.89 5.62
N GLU A 290 -19.34 3.81 6.08
CA GLU A 290 -19.06 3.65 7.50
C GLU A 290 -19.38 4.92 8.28
N LYS A 291 -20.16 4.76 9.37
CA LYS A 291 -20.32 5.78 10.39
C LYS A 291 -18.96 6.19 10.96
N ALA A 292 -18.89 7.38 11.55
CA ALA A 292 -17.70 7.83 12.24
C ALA A 292 -17.29 6.79 13.30
N TRP A 293 -16.17 6.12 13.12
CA TRP A 293 -15.62 5.15 14.06
C TRP A 293 -14.51 5.81 14.88
N GLY A 294 -14.66 5.82 16.21
CA GLY A 294 -13.77 6.54 17.13
C GLY A 294 -12.33 6.10 17.02
N LEU A 295 -12.06 4.79 16.99
CA LEU A 295 -10.70 4.25 16.85
C LEU A 295 -10.00 4.70 15.56
N ARG A 296 -10.71 4.64 14.42
CA ARG A 296 -10.18 5.12 13.14
C ARG A 296 -9.90 6.62 13.18
N SER A 297 -10.82 7.40 13.73
CA SER A 297 -10.68 8.86 13.84
C SER A 297 -9.48 9.25 14.71
N ASP A 298 -9.28 8.56 15.83
CA ASP A 298 -8.13 8.76 16.71
C ASP A 298 -6.82 8.38 16.02
N PHE A 299 -6.79 7.25 15.31
CA PHE A 299 -5.61 6.84 14.57
C PHE A 299 -5.22 7.86 13.48
N VAL A 300 -6.19 8.32 12.66
CA VAL A 300 -5.98 9.37 11.65
C VAL A 300 -5.46 10.66 12.28
N ARG A 301 -6.05 11.07 13.39
CA ARG A 301 -5.63 12.28 14.15
C ARG A 301 -4.19 12.17 14.65
N LEU A 302 -3.82 11.02 15.22
CA LEU A 302 -2.45 10.75 15.69
C LEU A 302 -1.46 10.70 14.55
N ALA A 303 -1.82 10.05 13.45
CA ALA A 303 -0.98 9.98 12.26
C ALA A 303 -0.67 11.37 11.69
N LYS A 304 -1.68 12.25 11.60
CA LYS A 304 -1.47 13.65 11.17
C LYS A 304 -0.55 14.44 12.10
N ARG A 305 -0.67 14.23 13.41
CA ARG A 305 0.24 14.87 14.37
C ARG A 305 1.68 14.38 14.22
N ALA A 306 1.89 13.08 14.00
CA ALA A 306 3.22 12.50 13.82
C ALA A 306 3.94 12.98 12.56
N GLU A 307 3.22 13.39 11.53
CA GLU A 307 3.78 13.95 10.29
C GLU A 307 4.26 15.40 10.46
N THR A 308 3.67 16.15 11.38
CA THR A 308 3.95 17.58 11.58
C THR A 308 5.22 17.81 12.42
N VAL A 309 5.79 16.77 13.02
CA VAL A 309 6.99 16.78 13.86
C VAL A 309 8.17 16.18 13.09
#